data_26a68e28538654635ade353f0f3e3fc6
#
_entry.id   26a68e28538654635ade353f0f3e3fc6
#
_cell.length_a   1.000
_cell.length_b   1.000
_cell.length_c   1.000
_cell.angle_alpha   90.00
_cell.angle_beta   90.00
_cell.angle_gamma   90.00
#
_symmetry.space_group_name_H-M   'P 1'
#
loop_
_entity.id
_entity.type
_entity.pdbx_description
1 polymer ?
#
loop_
_entity_poly.entity_id
_entity_poly.type
_entity_poly.pdbx_seq_one_letter_code
_entity_poly.pdbx_strand_id
1 'polypeptide(L)'
;ERGALPMQTEYYREYSPSLGRDMEIKRYGHAGRPVLFIPCQDGRFYDFENFHMTDAWAPWIDSGRAMVFSIDTIDGETWSDKGGDPYWRIRRHEQWMDFITREAVPFIRGEANRLNGWEGYPGIIAFGCSLGALHAANLFFRFPDLFDGLLALSGIYTASYGFDGYMDEEVYRNSPVDYLAGMPADHPSQP
;
A
#
# COMPACT_ATOMS: atom_id res chain seq x y z
N GLU A 1 23.15 18.30 24.90
CA GLU A 1 22.10 17.47 24.28
C GLU A 1 21.60 18.22 23.05
N ARG A 2 22.00 17.80 21.85
CA ARG A 2 21.35 18.27 20.63
C ARG A 2 20.00 17.58 20.60
N GLY A 3 18.92 18.34 20.82
CA GLY A 3 17.56 17.84 20.68
C GLY A 3 17.41 17.20 19.30
N ALA A 4 16.86 15.97 19.26
CA ALA A 4 16.57 15.31 18.01
C ALA A 4 15.67 16.22 17.17
N LEU A 5 16.05 16.45 15.91
CA LEU A 5 15.20 17.18 14.97
C LEU A 5 13.87 16.41 14.82
N PRO A 6 12.74 17.12 14.75
CA PRO A 6 11.45 16.45 14.55
C PRO A 6 11.46 15.69 13.23
N MET A 7 10.75 14.55 13.19
CA MET A 7 10.56 13.75 11.98
C MET A 7 10.08 14.61 10.82
N GLN A 8 10.80 14.58 9.70
CA GLN A 8 10.37 15.32 8.52
C GLN A 8 9.13 14.67 7.92
N THR A 9 8.14 15.49 7.60
CA THR A 9 6.89 15.03 6.96
C THR A 9 6.57 15.94 5.79
N GLU A 10 5.91 15.39 4.79
CA GLU A 10 5.40 16.14 3.64
C GLU A 10 4.03 15.60 3.26
N TYR A 11 3.10 16.50 2.97
CA TYR A 11 1.75 16.18 2.54
C TYR A 11 1.59 16.49 1.06
N TYR A 12 0.96 15.55 0.33
CA TYR A 12 0.70 15.67 -1.10
C TYR A 12 -0.78 15.41 -1.38
N ARG A 13 -1.32 16.20 -2.29
CA ARG A 13 -2.66 16.00 -2.82
C ARG A 13 -2.62 16.18 -4.33
N GLU A 14 -2.89 15.11 -5.06
CA GLU A 14 -2.78 15.08 -6.51
C GLU A 14 -4.01 14.43 -7.13
N TYR A 15 -4.44 14.93 -8.28
CA TYR A 15 -5.52 14.31 -9.03
C TYR A 15 -5.10 12.94 -9.55
N SER A 16 -5.95 11.94 -9.31
CA SER A 16 -5.78 10.57 -9.82
C SER A 16 -6.66 10.34 -11.04
N PRO A 17 -6.08 10.21 -12.24
CA PRO A 17 -6.83 9.80 -13.43
C PRO A 17 -7.51 8.44 -13.27
N SER A 18 -6.85 7.47 -12.60
CA SER A 18 -7.39 6.14 -12.37
C SER A 18 -8.67 6.16 -11.52
N LEU A 19 -8.76 7.07 -10.55
CA LEU A 19 -9.90 7.18 -9.63
C LEU A 19 -10.86 8.32 -9.96
N GLY A 20 -10.44 9.26 -10.81
CA GLY A 20 -11.24 10.42 -11.20
C GLY A 20 -11.44 11.44 -10.08
N ARG A 21 -10.50 11.51 -9.13
CA ARG A 21 -10.53 12.41 -7.97
C ARG A 21 -9.15 12.67 -7.41
N ASP A 22 -9.04 13.68 -6.54
CA ASP A 22 -7.82 13.93 -5.79
C ASP A 22 -7.56 12.80 -4.78
N MET A 23 -6.30 12.39 -4.69
CA MET A 23 -5.82 11.44 -3.70
C MET A 23 -4.76 12.07 -2.82
N GLU A 24 -4.71 11.65 -1.57
CA GLU A 24 -3.83 12.21 -0.56
C GLU A 24 -2.76 11.20 -0.16
N ILE A 25 -1.51 11.67 -0.06
CA ILE A 25 -0.36 10.87 0.38
C ILE A 25 0.40 11.70 1.40
N LYS A 26 0.87 11.06 2.48
CA LYS A 26 1.78 11.69 3.43
C LYS A 26 3.07 10.91 3.53
N ARG A 27 4.20 11.60 3.40
CA ARG A 27 5.53 11.05 3.57
C ARG A 27 6.04 11.34 4.98
N TYR A 28 6.63 10.32 5.58
CA TYR A 28 7.34 10.39 6.85
C TYR A 28 8.79 9.98 6.63
N GLY A 29 9.72 10.86 6.93
CA GLY A 29 11.14 10.63 6.76
C GLY A 29 11.75 11.46 5.61
N HIS A 30 13.08 11.47 5.58
CA HIS A 30 13.87 12.31 4.70
C HIS A 30 14.84 11.55 3.80
N ALA A 31 15.04 10.27 4.05
CA ALA A 31 15.95 9.41 3.29
C ALA A 31 15.66 7.93 3.58
N GLY A 32 16.28 7.05 2.81
CA GLY A 32 16.24 5.62 3.01
C GLY A 32 15.27 4.91 2.07
N ARG A 33 14.98 3.66 2.41
CA ARG A 33 14.16 2.79 1.60
C ARG A 33 12.70 3.20 1.62
N PRO A 34 12.02 3.31 0.47
CA PRO A 34 10.61 3.64 0.44
C PRO A 34 9.74 2.47 0.91
N VAL A 35 8.75 2.81 1.73
CA VAL A 35 7.73 1.90 2.26
C VAL A 35 6.38 2.49 1.94
N LEU A 36 5.52 1.73 1.28
CA LEU A 36 4.12 2.12 1.06
C LEU A 36 3.27 1.53 2.19
N PHE A 37 2.70 2.38 3.02
CA PHE A 37 1.80 1.97 4.09
C PHE A 37 0.34 2.08 3.68
N ILE A 38 -0.38 0.98 3.85
CA ILE A 38 -1.82 0.88 3.63
C ILE A 38 -2.50 0.67 4.98
N PRO A 39 -3.37 1.58 5.41
CA PRO A 39 -4.03 1.50 6.71
C PRO A 39 -5.03 0.35 6.82
N CYS A 40 -5.62 0.18 7.99
CA CYS A 40 -6.73 -0.74 8.22
C CYS A 40 -7.94 -0.38 7.35
N GLN A 41 -8.97 -1.23 7.37
CA GLN A 41 -10.21 -1.03 6.64
C GLN A 41 -10.76 0.39 6.82
N ASP A 42 -11.17 1.01 5.71
CA ASP A 42 -11.68 2.39 5.65
C ASP A 42 -10.70 3.46 6.14
N GLY A 43 -9.41 3.09 6.28
CA GLY A 43 -8.40 3.97 6.82
C GLY A 43 -7.99 5.09 5.86
N ARG A 44 -7.42 6.15 6.47
CA ARG A 44 -6.96 7.35 5.81
C ARG A 44 -5.44 7.48 5.91
N PHE A 45 -4.86 8.28 5.04
CA PHE A 45 -3.42 8.52 4.98
C PHE A 45 -2.79 8.94 6.32
N TYR A 46 -3.54 9.60 7.20
CA TYR A 46 -3.07 10.05 8.51
C TYR A 46 -3.16 8.99 9.62
N ASP A 47 -3.70 7.80 9.34
CA ASP A 47 -3.83 6.74 10.35
C ASP A 47 -2.49 6.17 10.78
N PHE A 48 -1.45 6.31 9.96
CA PHE A 48 -0.08 6.00 10.38
C PHE A 48 0.32 6.79 11.65
N GLU A 49 -0.09 8.05 11.76
CA GLU A 49 0.11 8.85 12.97
C GLU A 49 -0.88 8.46 14.07
N ASN A 50 -2.17 8.32 13.73
CA ASN A 50 -3.23 8.07 14.70
C ASN A 50 -3.02 6.77 15.49
N PHE A 51 -2.42 5.76 14.86
CA PHE A 51 -2.08 4.49 15.50
C PHE A 51 -0.66 4.45 16.06
N HIS A 52 -0.01 5.59 16.25
CA HIS A 52 1.33 5.71 16.81
C HIS A 52 2.41 4.94 16.05
N MET A 53 2.20 4.70 14.76
CA MET A 53 3.20 4.03 13.93
C MET A 53 4.44 4.91 13.72
N THR A 54 4.29 6.23 13.77
CA THR A 54 5.42 7.17 13.76
C THR A 54 6.39 6.92 14.90
N ASP A 55 5.88 6.64 16.11
CA ASP A 55 6.72 6.33 17.27
C ASP A 55 7.42 4.97 17.10
N ALA A 56 6.67 3.96 16.65
CA ALA A 56 7.22 2.62 16.44
C ALA A 56 8.31 2.58 15.35
N TRP A 57 8.15 3.40 14.31
CA TRP A 57 9.08 3.46 13.17
C TRP A 57 10.16 4.52 13.32
N ALA A 58 10.10 5.37 14.35
CA ALA A 58 11.07 6.45 14.56
C ALA A 58 12.54 6.00 14.44
N PRO A 59 12.98 4.84 14.98
CA PRO A 59 14.36 4.41 14.86
C PRO A 59 14.86 4.23 13.43
N TRP A 60 13.97 3.87 12.50
CA TRP A 60 14.31 3.70 11.08
C TRP A 60 14.11 4.97 10.27
N ILE A 61 13.05 5.72 10.58
CA ILE A 61 12.71 6.96 9.85
C ILE A 61 13.69 8.08 10.21
N ASP A 62 13.93 8.32 11.49
CA ASP A 62 14.79 9.41 11.94
C ASP A 62 16.27 9.18 11.60
N SER A 63 16.68 7.90 11.53
CA SER A 63 18.03 7.53 11.08
C SER A 63 18.21 7.57 9.57
N GLY A 64 17.17 7.88 8.79
CA GLY A 64 17.24 7.92 7.33
C GLY A 64 17.36 6.54 6.67
N ARG A 65 16.95 5.46 7.35
CA ARG A 65 16.95 4.11 6.78
C ARG A 65 15.66 3.78 6.04
N ALA A 66 14.56 4.43 6.38
CA ALA A 66 13.26 4.24 5.75
C ALA A 66 12.51 5.56 5.58
N MET A 67 11.74 5.63 4.50
CA MET A 67 10.71 6.65 4.27
C MET A 67 9.38 5.96 4.11
N VAL A 68 8.37 6.37 4.89
CA VAL A 68 7.03 5.80 4.80
C VAL A 68 6.12 6.75 4.04
N PHE A 69 5.46 6.23 3.02
CA PHE A 69 4.41 6.91 2.26
C PHE A 69 3.08 6.28 2.63
N SER A 70 2.24 7.01 3.35
CA SER A 70 0.92 6.54 3.77
C SER A 70 -0.15 7.08 2.82
N ILE A 71 -1.04 6.21 2.37
CA ILE A 71 -2.08 6.52 1.39
C ILE A 71 -3.48 6.27 1.94
N ASP A 72 -4.48 6.87 1.26
CA ASP A 72 -5.88 6.59 1.52
C ASP A 72 -6.31 5.23 0.93
N THR A 73 -7.23 4.56 1.61
CA THR A 73 -8.03 3.48 1.02
C THR A 73 -9.30 4.04 0.38
N ILE A 74 -9.94 3.23 -0.45
CA ILE A 74 -11.30 3.46 -0.93
C ILE A 74 -12.23 2.31 -0.53
N ASP A 75 -11.92 1.64 0.57
CA ASP A 75 -12.66 0.45 1.03
C ASP A 75 -14.16 0.73 1.22
N GLY A 76 -14.53 1.95 1.61
CA GLY A 76 -15.92 2.36 1.73
C GLY A 76 -16.75 2.24 0.45
N GLU A 77 -16.11 2.30 -0.72
CA GLU A 77 -16.74 2.11 -2.04
C GLU A 77 -16.60 0.68 -2.57
N THR A 78 -15.82 -0.16 -1.89
CA THR A 78 -15.39 -1.46 -2.38
C THR A 78 -15.62 -2.56 -1.34
N TRP A 79 -14.63 -2.87 -0.53
CA TRP A 79 -14.65 -3.98 0.44
C TRP A 79 -15.70 -3.82 1.54
N SER A 80 -15.98 -2.59 1.96
CA SER A 80 -16.93 -2.28 3.03
C SER A 80 -18.36 -2.06 2.53
N ASP A 81 -18.56 -1.82 1.25
CA ASP A 81 -19.89 -1.59 0.65
C ASP A 81 -20.62 -2.92 0.42
N LYS A 82 -21.01 -3.58 1.49
CA LYS A 82 -21.69 -4.89 1.45
C LYS A 82 -23.04 -4.88 0.72
N GLY A 83 -23.67 -3.72 0.57
CA GLY A 83 -24.93 -3.55 -0.17
C GLY A 83 -24.75 -3.31 -1.68
N GLY A 84 -23.53 -3.01 -2.12
CA GLY A 84 -23.23 -2.75 -3.52
C GLY A 84 -23.09 -4.03 -4.34
N ASP A 85 -23.25 -3.91 -5.66
CA ASP A 85 -23.04 -5.00 -6.61
C ASP A 85 -21.55 -5.43 -6.59
N PRO A 86 -21.23 -6.68 -6.22
CA PRO A 86 -19.85 -7.15 -6.10
C PRO A 86 -19.06 -7.06 -7.41
N TYR A 87 -19.72 -7.18 -8.55
CA TYR A 87 -19.10 -7.03 -9.87
C TYR A 87 -18.47 -5.64 -10.05
N TRP A 88 -19.19 -4.57 -9.68
CA TRP A 88 -18.69 -3.21 -9.80
C TRP A 88 -17.73 -2.83 -8.67
N ARG A 89 -17.96 -3.34 -7.47
CA ARG A 89 -17.11 -3.09 -6.30
C ARG A 89 -15.68 -3.58 -6.51
N ILE A 90 -15.50 -4.78 -7.04
CA ILE A 90 -14.14 -5.29 -7.28
C ILE A 90 -13.44 -4.54 -8.41
N ARG A 91 -14.17 -4.11 -9.44
CA ARG A 91 -13.61 -3.30 -10.54
C ARG A 91 -13.22 -1.90 -10.06
N ARG A 92 -13.98 -1.33 -9.15
CA ARG A 92 -13.60 -0.08 -8.47
C ARG A 92 -12.32 -0.27 -7.65
N HIS A 93 -12.20 -1.38 -6.95
CA HIS A 93 -10.95 -1.73 -6.25
C HIS A 93 -9.76 -1.85 -7.22
N GLU A 94 -9.94 -2.45 -8.39
CA GLU A 94 -8.87 -2.52 -9.39
C GLU A 94 -8.46 -1.14 -9.90
N GLN A 95 -9.35 -0.17 -9.98
CA GLN A 95 -8.98 1.22 -10.27
C GLN A 95 -8.08 1.82 -9.16
N TRP A 96 -8.31 1.45 -7.90
CA TRP A 96 -7.43 1.83 -6.80
C TRP A 96 -6.06 1.12 -6.89
N MET A 97 -6.03 -0.15 -7.30
CA MET A 97 -4.78 -0.84 -7.61
C MET A 97 -4.02 -0.17 -8.75
N ASP A 98 -4.72 0.29 -9.78
CA ASP A 98 -4.12 1.09 -10.86
C ASP A 98 -3.58 2.43 -10.35
N PHE A 99 -4.30 3.13 -9.49
CA PHE A 99 -3.80 4.32 -8.82
C PHE A 99 -2.46 4.05 -8.12
N ILE A 100 -2.37 2.96 -7.35
CA ILE A 100 -1.12 2.64 -6.65
C ILE A 100 0.00 2.32 -7.65
N THR A 101 -0.24 1.41 -8.58
CA THR A 101 0.82 0.87 -9.44
C THR A 101 1.28 1.84 -10.53
N ARG A 102 0.36 2.65 -11.06
CA ARG A 102 0.64 3.55 -12.19
C ARG A 102 0.87 5.00 -11.80
N GLU A 103 0.43 5.41 -10.61
CA GLU A 103 0.52 6.80 -10.17
C GLU A 103 1.36 6.93 -8.88
N ALA A 104 0.96 6.26 -7.79
CA ALA A 104 1.66 6.36 -6.52
C ALA A 104 3.09 5.79 -6.57
N VAL A 105 3.29 4.63 -7.18
CA VAL A 105 4.63 3.99 -7.28
C VAL A 105 5.62 4.85 -8.04
N PRO A 106 5.34 5.39 -9.26
CA PRO A 106 6.25 6.30 -9.92
C PRO A 106 6.56 7.55 -9.11
N PHE A 107 5.56 8.11 -8.44
CA PHE A 107 5.73 9.27 -7.55
C PHE A 107 6.67 8.93 -6.37
N ILE A 108 6.43 7.82 -5.67
CA ILE A 108 7.25 7.36 -4.54
C ILE A 108 8.69 7.13 -4.98
N ARG A 109 8.91 6.49 -6.13
CA ARG A 109 10.24 6.24 -6.69
C ARG A 109 10.95 7.55 -7.03
N GLY A 110 10.24 8.50 -7.62
CA GLY A 110 10.78 9.83 -7.92
C GLY A 110 11.23 10.57 -6.65
N GLU A 111 10.40 10.57 -5.61
CA GLU A 111 10.73 11.20 -4.33
C GLU A 111 11.89 10.48 -3.62
N ALA A 112 11.89 9.14 -3.61
CA ALA A 112 12.99 8.37 -3.03
C ALA A 112 14.31 8.67 -3.74
N ASN A 113 14.33 8.71 -5.06
CA ASN A 113 15.51 9.04 -5.85
C ASN A 113 15.99 10.48 -5.56
N ARG A 114 15.07 11.43 -5.56
CA ARG A 114 15.38 12.84 -5.28
C ARG A 114 16.00 13.03 -3.90
N LEU A 115 15.42 12.42 -2.87
CA LEU A 115 15.86 12.61 -1.48
C LEU A 115 17.13 11.84 -1.13
N ASN A 116 17.37 10.68 -1.77
CA ASN A 116 18.56 9.86 -1.53
C ASN A 116 19.71 10.15 -2.51
N GLY A 117 19.48 10.91 -3.56
CA GLY A 117 20.44 11.02 -4.66
C GLY A 117 20.64 9.72 -5.43
N TRP A 118 19.60 8.91 -5.53
CA TRP A 118 19.60 7.62 -6.26
C TRP A 118 19.14 7.80 -7.69
N GLU A 119 19.49 6.81 -8.51
CA GLU A 119 19.00 6.64 -9.87
C GLU A 119 18.34 5.27 -10.01
N GLY A 120 17.46 5.13 -11.00
CA GLY A 120 16.82 3.85 -11.30
C GLY A 120 15.47 3.67 -10.65
N TYR A 121 15.14 2.41 -10.33
CA TYR A 121 13.82 2.01 -9.86
C TYR A 121 13.92 1.27 -8.52
N PRO A 122 14.07 1.99 -7.41
CA PRO A 122 14.13 1.34 -6.10
C PRO A 122 12.88 0.52 -5.85
N GLY A 123 13.06 -0.68 -5.31
CA GLY A 123 11.97 -1.51 -4.84
C GLY A 123 11.29 -0.88 -3.62
N ILE A 124 9.98 -1.10 -3.51
CA ILE A 124 9.15 -0.57 -2.43
C ILE A 124 8.73 -1.72 -1.52
N ILE A 125 8.79 -1.50 -0.22
CA ILE A 125 8.20 -2.43 0.75
C ILE A 125 6.70 -2.12 0.82
N ALA A 126 5.86 -3.12 0.53
CA ALA A 126 4.43 -3.04 0.80
C ALA A 126 4.18 -3.35 2.28
N PHE A 127 3.53 -2.44 2.98
CA PHE A 127 3.23 -2.56 4.39
C PHE A 127 1.75 -2.28 4.66
N GLY A 128 1.09 -3.15 5.40
CA GLY A 128 -0.31 -2.96 5.74
C GLY A 128 -0.74 -3.66 7.01
N CYS A 129 -1.87 -3.21 7.55
CA CYS A 129 -2.49 -3.76 8.75
C CYS A 129 -3.93 -4.18 8.44
N SER A 130 -4.37 -5.34 8.98
CA SER A 130 -5.73 -5.86 8.81
C SER A 130 -6.10 -6.02 7.32
N LEU A 131 -7.15 -5.37 6.83
CA LEU A 131 -7.49 -5.35 5.41
C LEU A 131 -6.38 -4.70 4.56
N GLY A 132 -5.66 -3.72 5.11
CA GLY A 132 -4.48 -3.15 4.48
C GLY A 132 -3.35 -4.17 4.27
N ALA A 133 -3.22 -5.17 5.12
CA ALA A 133 -2.29 -6.27 4.94
C ALA A 133 -2.67 -7.17 3.75
N LEU A 134 -3.96 -7.39 3.51
CA LEU A 134 -4.45 -8.06 2.30
C LEU A 134 -4.02 -7.29 1.05
N HIS A 135 -4.25 -5.98 1.04
CA HIS A 135 -3.89 -5.13 -0.09
C HIS A 135 -2.38 -5.11 -0.33
N ALA A 136 -1.59 -5.01 0.74
CA ALA A 136 -0.14 -5.07 0.66
C ALA A 136 0.36 -6.43 0.11
N ALA A 137 -0.23 -7.53 0.55
CA ALA A 137 0.09 -8.87 0.03
C ALA A 137 -0.22 -8.99 -1.46
N ASN A 138 -1.38 -8.52 -1.91
CA ASN A 138 -1.74 -8.51 -3.32
C ASN A 138 -0.79 -7.66 -4.16
N LEU A 139 -0.36 -6.50 -3.66
CA LEU A 139 0.65 -5.69 -4.33
C LEU A 139 1.98 -6.44 -4.48
N PHE A 140 2.46 -7.05 -3.40
CA PHE A 140 3.72 -7.79 -3.39
C PHE A 140 3.71 -8.99 -4.35
N PHE A 141 2.66 -9.81 -4.28
CA PHE A 141 2.59 -11.04 -5.09
C PHE A 141 2.23 -10.77 -6.55
N ARG A 142 1.41 -9.76 -6.84
CA ARG A 142 0.98 -9.45 -8.20
C ARG A 142 1.96 -8.57 -8.96
N PHE A 143 2.74 -7.75 -8.28
CA PHE A 143 3.63 -6.75 -8.90
C PHE A 143 5.06 -6.83 -8.35
N PRO A 144 5.76 -7.97 -8.57
CA PRO A 144 7.10 -8.18 -8.02
C PRO A 144 8.17 -7.22 -8.57
N ASP A 145 7.93 -6.60 -9.73
CA ASP A 145 8.82 -5.57 -10.29
C ASP A 145 8.71 -4.23 -9.55
N LEU A 146 7.64 -4.03 -8.79
CA LEU A 146 7.38 -2.79 -8.06
C LEU A 146 7.66 -2.95 -6.56
N PHE A 147 7.29 -4.10 -6.00
CA PHE A 147 7.38 -4.39 -4.57
C PHE A 147 8.29 -5.59 -4.33
N ASP A 148 9.37 -5.38 -3.59
CA ASP A 148 10.38 -6.39 -3.29
C ASP A 148 10.43 -6.76 -1.81
N GLY A 149 9.48 -6.28 -1.02
CA GLY A 149 9.30 -6.62 0.39
C GLY A 149 7.84 -6.50 0.81
N LEU A 150 7.46 -7.32 1.80
CA LEU A 150 6.13 -7.35 2.38
C LEU A 150 6.21 -7.34 3.89
N LEU A 151 5.50 -6.41 4.52
CA LEU A 151 5.23 -6.40 5.95
C LEU A 151 3.72 -6.38 6.16
N ALA A 152 3.18 -7.51 6.57
CA ALA A 152 1.74 -7.71 6.71
C ALA A 152 1.39 -8.02 8.16
N LEU A 153 0.66 -7.13 8.82
CA LEU A 153 0.30 -7.23 10.22
C LEU A 153 -1.18 -7.56 10.38
N SER A 154 -1.48 -8.64 11.11
CA SER A 154 -2.84 -9.04 11.47
C SER A 154 -3.80 -9.09 10.26
N GLY A 155 -3.33 -9.67 9.16
CA GLY A 155 -4.05 -9.64 7.89
C GLY A 155 -5.23 -10.59 7.80
N ILE A 156 -6.13 -10.24 6.89
CA ILE A 156 -7.19 -11.08 6.36
C ILE A 156 -6.81 -11.37 4.90
N TYR A 157 -6.67 -12.63 4.52
CA TYR A 157 -6.08 -12.98 3.21
C TYR A 157 -7.06 -13.68 2.27
N THR A 158 -8.37 -13.52 2.53
CA THR A 158 -9.45 -14.07 1.71
C THR A 158 -10.40 -12.98 1.22
N ALA A 159 -10.74 -13.02 -0.06
CA ALA A 159 -11.75 -12.12 -0.63
C ALA A 159 -13.15 -12.38 -0.11
N SER A 160 -13.44 -13.56 0.46
CA SER A 160 -14.76 -13.86 1.03
C SER A 160 -15.14 -12.87 2.14
N TYR A 161 -14.16 -12.28 2.81
CA TYR A 161 -14.40 -11.22 3.80
C TYR A 161 -15.20 -10.03 3.25
N GLY A 162 -14.89 -9.59 2.03
CA GLY A 162 -15.55 -8.46 1.39
C GLY A 162 -16.67 -8.85 0.41
N PHE A 163 -16.63 -10.05 -0.16
CA PHE A 163 -17.44 -10.44 -1.30
C PHE A 163 -18.40 -11.62 -1.05
N ASP A 164 -18.45 -12.14 0.19
CA ASP A 164 -19.47 -13.08 0.67
C ASP A 164 -19.75 -14.26 -0.28
N GLY A 165 -18.69 -14.85 -0.85
CA GLY A 165 -18.79 -15.98 -1.78
C GLY A 165 -18.95 -15.62 -3.25
N TYR A 166 -19.15 -14.35 -3.60
CA TYR A 166 -19.03 -13.92 -5.00
C TYR A 166 -17.58 -14.10 -5.47
N MET A 167 -17.41 -14.74 -6.61
CA MET A 167 -16.10 -15.00 -7.20
C MET A 167 -16.14 -14.76 -8.70
N ASP A 168 -15.25 -13.91 -9.17
CA ASP A 168 -14.88 -13.74 -10.58
C ASP A 168 -13.35 -13.65 -10.68
N GLU A 169 -12.82 -13.41 -11.86
CA GLU A 169 -11.39 -13.33 -12.09
C GLU A 169 -10.73 -12.20 -11.27
N GLU A 170 -11.40 -11.05 -11.16
CA GLU A 170 -10.87 -9.90 -10.40
C GLU A 170 -10.89 -10.16 -8.89
N VAL A 171 -11.93 -10.79 -8.37
CA VAL A 171 -11.99 -11.19 -6.96
C VAL A 171 -10.91 -12.24 -6.67
N TYR A 172 -10.74 -13.24 -7.55
CA TYR A 172 -9.69 -14.26 -7.41
C TYR A 172 -8.31 -13.63 -7.31
N ARG A 173 -7.98 -12.66 -8.16
CA ARG A 173 -6.70 -11.94 -8.13
C ARG A 173 -6.44 -11.18 -6.84
N ASN A 174 -7.48 -10.90 -6.07
CA ASN A 174 -7.42 -10.18 -4.80
C ASN A 174 -7.59 -11.08 -3.58
N SER A 175 -7.52 -12.40 -3.76
CA SER A 175 -7.69 -13.39 -2.69
C SER A 175 -6.44 -14.29 -2.57
N PRO A 176 -5.44 -13.91 -1.76
CA PRO A 176 -4.20 -14.67 -1.63
C PRO A 176 -4.40 -16.13 -1.29
N VAL A 177 -5.35 -16.47 -0.42
CA VAL A 177 -5.64 -17.88 -0.07
C VAL A 177 -6.10 -18.70 -1.28
N ASP A 178 -6.67 -18.06 -2.30
CA ASP A 178 -7.14 -18.74 -3.49
C ASP A 178 -6.03 -18.86 -4.55
N TYR A 179 -5.30 -17.78 -4.83
CA TYR A 179 -4.31 -17.80 -5.93
C TYR A 179 -2.93 -18.33 -5.55
N LEU A 180 -2.51 -18.22 -4.28
CA LEU A 180 -1.13 -18.62 -3.88
C LEU A 180 -0.88 -20.12 -4.07
N ALA A 181 -1.90 -20.96 -3.91
CA ALA A 181 -1.77 -22.40 -4.15
C ALA A 181 -1.41 -22.74 -5.61
N GLY A 182 -1.78 -21.89 -6.56
CA GLY A 182 -1.48 -22.03 -7.98
C GLY A 182 -0.29 -21.20 -8.47
N MET A 183 0.41 -20.54 -7.57
CA MET A 183 1.56 -19.70 -7.93
C MET A 183 2.71 -20.55 -8.47
N PRO A 184 3.29 -20.22 -9.65
CA PRO A 184 4.44 -20.94 -10.19
C PRO A 184 5.62 -20.97 -9.22
N ALA A 185 6.34 -22.09 -9.19
CA ALA A 185 7.50 -22.26 -8.29
C ALA A 185 8.66 -21.29 -8.61
N ASP A 186 8.72 -20.77 -9.82
CA ASP A 186 9.71 -19.79 -10.28
C ASP A 186 9.20 -18.33 -10.20
N HIS A 187 8.08 -18.11 -9.54
CA HIS A 187 7.56 -16.75 -9.35
C HIS A 187 8.53 -15.91 -8.51
N PRO A 188 8.84 -14.64 -8.90
CA PRO A 188 9.83 -13.81 -8.22
C PRO A 188 9.57 -13.56 -6.73
N SER A 189 8.31 -13.67 -6.29
CA SER A 189 7.91 -13.51 -4.89
C SER A 189 7.87 -14.82 -4.11
N GLN A 190 8.31 -15.93 -4.68
CA GLN A 190 8.51 -17.18 -3.94
C GLN A 190 9.77 -17.04 -3.05
N PRO A 191 9.73 -17.53 -1.80
CA PRO A 191 10.87 -17.47 -0.88
C PRO A 191 12.02 -18.38 -1.31
#